data_5d3ea89ae64cba7d57ed2c1abf77361f
#
_entry.id   5d3ea89ae64cba7d57ed2c1abf77361f
#
_cell.length_a   1.000
_cell.length_b   1.000
_cell.length_c   1.000
_cell.angle_alpha   90.00
_cell.angle_beta   90.00
_cell.angle_gamma   90.00
#
_symmetry.space_group_name_H-M   'P 1'
#
loop_
_entity.id
_entity.type
_entity.pdbx_description
1 polymer ?
#
loop_
_entity_poly.entity_id
_entity_poly.type
_entity_poly.pdbx_seq_one_letter_code
_entity_poly.pdbx_strand_id
1 'polypeptide(L)'
;MAQQINQHQRDRGLALGLLATVIGFIVFVIILPLINQGVALHEEKMALAFRLQQYERILGRKQAVIDEIEALKAQYAEQNYLSTQNTSALASAELQEMIKQAIVEAGGQLSSTQGLPVITKNNFEHIPINVRMTGTSEVLRDVLYKIETATPLVVIDQIDIRPMRGIRNHLTHHIDSSNELSVNFQAMSFMKKPAA
;
A
#
# COMPACT_ATOMS: atom_id res chain seq x y z
N MET A 1 -49.82 71.36 57.71
CA MET A 1 -50.31 70.83 56.38
C MET A 1 -49.20 70.59 55.34
N ALA A 2 -47.93 70.75 55.68
CA ALA A 2 -46.82 70.58 54.67
C ALA A 2 -46.11 69.19 54.66
N GLN A 3 -46.40 68.31 55.63
CA GLN A 3 -45.71 66.98 55.75
C GLN A 3 -46.40 65.84 54.97
N GLN A 4 -47.70 66.02 54.62
CA GLN A 4 -48.42 64.94 53.87
C GLN A 4 -48.15 64.92 52.35
N ILE A 5 -47.68 65.98 51.81
CA ILE A 5 -47.44 66.09 50.34
C ILE A 5 -46.14 65.39 49.94
N ASN A 6 -45.16 65.33 50.86
CA ASN A 6 -43.87 64.70 50.59
C ASN A 6 -43.89 63.17 50.65
N GLN A 7 -44.81 62.58 51.43
CA GLN A 7 -44.95 61.13 51.49
C GLN A 7 -45.53 60.54 50.19
N HIS A 8 -46.54 61.17 49.66
CA HIS A 8 -47.24 60.74 48.41
C HIS A 8 -46.36 60.80 47.16
N GLN A 9 -45.39 61.72 47.10
CA GLN A 9 -44.39 61.77 46.00
C GLN A 9 -43.29 60.76 46.20
N ARG A 10 -42.86 60.45 47.40
CA ARG A 10 -41.89 59.43 47.69
C ARG A 10 -42.44 58.03 47.45
N ASP A 11 -43.71 57.79 47.75
CA ASP A 11 -44.35 56.48 47.51
C ASP A 11 -44.59 56.24 46.00
N ARG A 12 -44.92 57.33 45.24
CA ARG A 12 -44.99 57.26 43.78
C ARG A 12 -43.60 56.97 43.13
N GLY A 13 -42.55 57.59 43.63
CA GLY A 13 -41.19 57.36 43.18
C GLY A 13 -40.72 55.98 43.44
N LEU A 14 -41.03 55.46 44.65
CA LEU A 14 -40.71 54.06 45.01
C LEU A 14 -41.50 53.01 44.17
N ALA A 15 -42.78 53.28 43.91
CA ALA A 15 -43.61 52.42 43.07
C ALA A 15 -43.15 52.44 41.62
N LEU A 16 -42.77 53.58 41.06
CA LEU A 16 -42.20 53.67 39.71
C LEU A 16 -40.84 52.98 39.62
N GLY A 17 -39.97 53.11 40.62
CA GLY A 17 -38.70 52.44 40.69
C GLY A 17 -38.84 50.91 40.79
N LEU A 18 -39.80 50.44 41.57
CA LEU A 18 -40.09 49.01 41.72
C LEU A 18 -40.70 48.45 40.42
N LEU A 19 -41.58 49.19 39.76
CA LEU A 19 -42.15 48.80 38.46
C LEU A 19 -41.08 48.75 37.37
N ALA A 20 -40.18 49.71 37.30
CA ALA A 20 -39.04 49.70 36.37
C ALA A 20 -38.11 48.51 36.62
N THR A 21 -37.85 48.14 37.85
CA THR A 21 -37.00 46.98 38.22
C THR A 21 -37.67 45.68 37.83
N VAL A 22 -38.98 45.54 38.04
CA VAL A 22 -39.72 44.33 37.61
C VAL A 22 -39.77 44.21 36.07
N ILE A 23 -40.00 45.29 35.37
CA ILE A 23 -39.97 45.27 33.90
C ILE A 23 -38.56 44.93 33.39
N GLY A 24 -37.52 45.54 33.98
CA GLY A 24 -36.13 45.23 33.63
C GLY A 24 -35.80 43.76 33.89
N PHE A 25 -36.28 43.18 34.99
CA PHE A 25 -36.08 41.78 35.31
C PHE A 25 -36.81 40.84 34.33
N ILE A 26 -38.01 41.14 33.94
CA ILE A 26 -38.79 40.38 32.95
C ILE A 26 -38.09 40.43 31.58
N VAL A 27 -37.65 41.58 31.14
CA VAL A 27 -36.92 41.76 29.89
C VAL A 27 -35.60 40.98 29.93
N PHE A 28 -34.87 41.03 31.03
CA PHE A 28 -33.63 40.31 31.21
C PHE A 28 -33.84 38.77 31.15
N VAL A 29 -34.86 38.26 31.85
CA VAL A 29 -35.18 36.82 31.88
C VAL A 29 -35.67 36.29 30.54
N ILE A 30 -36.36 37.10 29.75
CA ILE A 30 -36.90 36.69 28.44
C ILE A 30 -35.84 36.85 27.32
N ILE A 31 -35.09 37.94 27.31
CA ILE A 31 -34.15 38.25 26.22
C ILE A 31 -32.91 37.37 26.29
N LEU A 32 -32.38 37.09 27.50
CA LEU A 32 -31.19 36.23 27.63
C LEU A 32 -31.35 34.82 27.05
N PRO A 33 -32.41 34.07 27.33
CA PRO A 33 -32.57 32.74 26.75
C PRO A 33 -32.85 32.76 25.22
N LEU A 34 -33.50 33.82 24.72
CA LEU A 34 -33.70 33.93 23.25
C LEU A 34 -32.38 34.10 22.50
N ILE A 35 -31.48 34.92 23.03
CA ILE A 35 -30.15 35.11 22.43
C ILE A 35 -29.35 33.83 22.46
N ASN A 36 -29.32 33.07 23.57
CA ASN A 36 -28.61 31.84 23.70
C ASN A 36 -29.16 30.74 22.78
N GLN A 37 -30.47 30.66 22.58
CA GLN A 37 -31.05 29.68 21.63
C GLN A 37 -30.73 30.03 20.17
N GLY A 38 -30.66 31.32 19.82
CA GLY A 38 -30.28 31.74 18.47
C GLY A 38 -28.83 31.38 18.12
N VAL A 39 -27.90 31.50 19.07
CA VAL A 39 -26.51 31.19 18.91
C VAL A 39 -26.30 29.64 18.79
N ALA A 40 -26.98 28.87 19.65
CA ALA A 40 -26.89 27.40 19.61
C ALA A 40 -27.37 26.81 18.28
N LEU A 41 -28.47 27.31 17.72
CA LEU A 41 -28.97 26.89 16.40
C LEU A 41 -28.01 27.28 15.26
N HIS A 42 -27.31 28.38 15.41
CA HIS A 42 -26.32 28.82 14.41
C HIS A 42 -25.06 27.93 14.45
N GLU A 43 -24.60 27.56 15.61
CA GLU A 43 -23.46 26.64 15.82
C GLU A 43 -23.77 25.24 15.29
N GLU A 44 -24.98 24.71 15.51
CA GLU A 44 -25.37 23.40 14.96
C GLU A 44 -25.41 23.42 13.43
N LYS A 45 -25.94 24.46 12.80
CA LYS A 45 -25.95 24.61 11.34
C LYS A 45 -24.53 24.68 10.77
N MET A 46 -23.65 25.45 11.41
CA MET A 46 -22.24 25.56 11.01
C MET A 46 -21.51 24.22 11.18
N ALA A 47 -21.75 23.50 12.27
CA ALA A 47 -21.16 22.17 12.52
C ALA A 47 -21.63 21.13 11.48
N LEU A 48 -22.91 21.15 11.11
CA LEU A 48 -23.46 20.28 10.08
C LEU A 48 -22.92 20.63 8.68
N ALA A 49 -22.82 21.89 8.35
CA ALA A 49 -22.24 22.34 7.09
C ALA A 49 -20.76 21.95 6.98
N PHE A 50 -19.99 22.09 8.05
CA PHE A 50 -18.60 21.67 8.12
C PHE A 50 -18.44 20.15 7.95
N ARG A 51 -19.31 19.35 8.59
CA ARG A 51 -19.33 17.89 8.43
C ARG A 51 -19.67 17.49 6.99
N LEU A 52 -20.65 18.11 6.36
CA LEU A 52 -20.99 17.89 4.95
C LEU A 52 -19.80 18.17 4.04
N GLN A 53 -19.14 19.32 4.21
CA GLN A 53 -17.96 19.68 3.43
C GLN A 53 -16.80 18.69 3.65
N GLN A 54 -16.65 18.17 4.87
CA GLN A 54 -15.67 17.14 5.19
C GLN A 54 -16.00 15.81 4.49
N TYR A 55 -17.27 15.40 4.48
CA TYR A 55 -17.70 14.18 3.78
C TYR A 55 -17.55 14.29 2.26
N GLU A 56 -17.90 15.43 1.67
CA GLU A 56 -17.69 15.69 0.24
C GLU A 56 -16.21 15.64 -0.13
N ARG A 57 -15.34 16.18 0.71
CA ARG A 57 -13.89 16.13 0.52
C ARG A 57 -13.32 14.70 0.64
N ILE A 58 -13.86 13.89 1.54
CA ILE A 58 -13.48 12.47 1.68
C ILE A 58 -13.99 11.67 0.49
N LEU A 59 -15.21 11.89 0.03
CA LEU A 59 -15.78 11.23 -1.15
C LEU A 59 -15.02 11.59 -2.43
N GLY A 60 -14.63 12.85 -2.60
CA GLY A 60 -13.82 13.29 -3.73
C GLY A 60 -12.43 12.62 -3.75
N ARG A 61 -11.80 12.48 -2.57
CA ARG A 61 -10.53 11.76 -2.46
C ARG A 61 -10.68 10.26 -2.75
N LYS A 62 -11.77 9.65 -2.29
CA LYS A 62 -12.05 8.23 -2.56
C LYS A 62 -12.14 7.98 -4.06
N GLN A 63 -12.84 8.83 -4.80
CA GLN A 63 -12.95 8.68 -6.25
C GLN A 63 -11.60 8.83 -6.95
N ALA A 64 -10.82 9.85 -6.60
CA ALA A 64 -9.48 10.04 -7.15
C ALA A 64 -8.55 8.84 -6.90
N VAL A 65 -8.61 8.24 -5.70
CA VAL A 65 -7.84 7.02 -5.38
C VAL A 65 -8.33 5.82 -6.20
N ILE A 66 -9.64 5.68 -6.42
CA ILE A 66 -10.18 4.61 -7.26
C ILE A 66 -9.71 4.78 -8.70
N ASP A 67 -9.80 5.99 -9.26
CA ASP A 67 -9.36 6.29 -10.62
C ASP A 67 -7.84 6.04 -10.79
N GLU A 68 -7.04 6.39 -9.78
CA GLU A 68 -5.60 6.11 -9.76
C GLU A 68 -5.30 4.61 -9.68
N ILE A 69 -6.05 3.86 -8.87
CA ILE A 69 -5.94 2.39 -8.80
C ILE A 69 -6.33 1.75 -10.13
N GLU A 70 -7.37 2.23 -10.81
CA GLU A 70 -7.77 1.72 -12.12
C GLU A 70 -6.73 2.04 -13.20
N ALA A 71 -6.18 3.26 -13.20
CA ALA A 71 -5.09 3.64 -14.09
C ALA A 71 -3.84 2.79 -13.86
N LEU A 72 -3.44 2.57 -12.60
CA LEU A 72 -2.34 1.67 -12.26
C LEU A 72 -2.62 0.23 -12.69
N LYS A 73 -3.83 -0.29 -12.44
CA LYS A 73 -4.21 -1.64 -12.89
C LYS A 73 -4.15 -1.79 -14.40
N ALA A 74 -4.59 -0.79 -15.17
CA ALA A 74 -4.48 -0.78 -16.61
C ALA A 74 -3.00 -0.81 -17.07
N GLN A 75 -2.16 0.01 -16.46
CA GLN A 75 -0.73 0.06 -16.73
C GLN A 75 -0.03 -1.27 -16.37
N TYR A 76 -0.37 -1.89 -15.23
CA TYR A 76 0.16 -3.19 -14.85
C TYR A 76 -0.37 -4.35 -15.70
N ALA A 77 -1.60 -4.25 -16.24
CA ALA A 77 -2.15 -5.26 -17.15
C ALA A 77 -1.43 -5.28 -18.49
N GLU A 78 -0.93 -4.14 -18.97
CA GLU A 78 -0.11 -4.07 -20.19
C GLU A 78 1.28 -4.68 -20.02
N GLN A 79 1.82 -4.74 -18.81
CA GLN A 79 3.20 -5.17 -18.56
C GLN A 79 3.37 -6.67 -18.31
N ASN A 80 2.29 -7.48 -18.37
CA ASN A 80 2.33 -8.96 -18.26
C ASN A 80 3.26 -9.52 -17.15
N TYR A 81 3.28 -8.86 -15.98
CA TYR A 81 4.13 -9.30 -14.85
C TYR A 81 3.78 -10.69 -14.31
N LEU A 82 2.58 -11.16 -14.58
CA LEU A 82 2.14 -12.49 -14.19
C LEU A 82 2.25 -13.44 -15.40
N SER A 83 2.56 -14.70 -15.14
CA SER A 83 2.47 -15.72 -16.19
C SER A 83 1.05 -15.78 -16.73
N THR A 84 0.94 -15.73 -18.07
CA THR A 84 -0.33 -15.80 -18.81
C THR A 84 -0.78 -17.24 -19.07
N GLN A 85 -0.03 -18.22 -18.58
CA GLN A 85 -0.31 -19.64 -18.79
C GLN A 85 -1.58 -20.07 -18.05
N ASN A 86 -2.28 -21.03 -18.61
CA ASN A 86 -3.56 -21.51 -18.07
C ASN A 86 -3.39 -22.51 -16.92
N THR A 87 -2.19 -23.08 -16.74
CA THR A 87 -1.90 -24.06 -15.68
C THR A 87 -0.54 -23.80 -15.07
N SER A 88 -0.40 -24.11 -13.78
CA SER A 88 0.88 -24.00 -13.06
C SER A 88 1.97 -24.90 -13.63
N ALA A 89 1.61 -26.03 -14.23
CA ALA A 89 2.57 -26.89 -14.91
C ALA A 89 3.18 -26.24 -16.17
N LEU A 90 2.35 -25.57 -16.99
CA LEU A 90 2.83 -24.82 -18.15
C LEU A 90 3.66 -23.63 -17.73
N ALA A 91 3.24 -22.89 -16.72
CA ALA A 91 3.99 -21.75 -16.19
C ALA A 91 5.35 -22.19 -15.59
N SER A 92 5.42 -23.36 -14.97
CA SER A 92 6.69 -23.93 -14.50
C SER A 92 7.62 -24.31 -15.68
N ALA A 93 7.07 -24.88 -16.75
CA ALA A 93 7.84 -25.21 -17.95
C ALA A 93 8.37 -23.97 -18.66
N GLU A 94 7.54 -22.93 -18.79
CA GLU A 94 7.91 -21.62 -19.34
C GLU A 94 9.06 -20.98 -18.53
N LEU A 95 8.95 -20.98 -17.20
CA LEU A 95 9.98 -20.45 -16.32
C LEU A 95 11.30 -21.23 -16.45
N GLN A 96 11.24 -22.56 -16.54
CA GLN A 96 12.43 -23.38 -16.74
C GLN A 96 13.13 -23.09 -18.08
N GLU A 97 12.36 -22.95 -19.17
CA GLU A 97 12.92 -22.65 -20.49
C GLU A 97 13.51 -21.23 -20.53
N MET A 98 12.83 -20.25 -19.95
CA MET A 98 13.34 -18.86 -19.84
C MET A 98 14.69 -18.82 -19.11
N ILE A 99 14.80 -19.49 -17.96
CA ILE A 99 16.04 -19.50 -17.17
C ILE A 99 17.15 -20.26 -17.91
N LYS A 100 16.81 -21.36 -18.56
CA LYS A 100 17.76 -22.10 -19.40
C LYS A 100 18.32 -21.22 -20.52
N GLN A 101 17.46 -20.49 -21.23
CA GLN A 101 17.89 -19.54 -22.25
C GLN A 101 18.79 -18.44 -21.67
N ALA A 102 18.41 -17.85 -20.54
CA ALA A 102 19.22 -16.83 -19.88
C ALA A 102 20.63 -17.32 -19.52
N ILE A 103 20.73 -18.57 -19.03
CA ILE A 103 22.03 -19.20 -18.70
C ILE A 103 22.88 -19.46 -19.95
N VAL A 104 22.26 -20.04 -20.98
CA VAL A 104 22.98 -20.38 -22.24
C VAL A 104 23.45 -19.11 -22.94
N GLU A 105 22.59 -18.09 -23.05
CA GLU A 105 22.94 -16.82 -23.68
C GLU A 105 24.03 -16.03 -22.93
N ALA A 106 24.10 -16.19 -21.59
CA ALA A 106 25.17 -15.62 -20.80
C ALA A 106 26.49 -16.43 -20.87
N GLY A 107 26.50 -17.59 -21.57
CA GLY A 107 27.66 -18.46 -21.67
C GLY A 107 27.86 -19.41 -20.47
N GLY A 108 26.83 -19.58 -19.63
CA GLY A 108 26.83 -20.51 -18.52
C GLY A 108 26.42 -21.92 -18.94
N GLN A 109 26.65 -22.89 -18.04
CA GLN A 109 26.20 -24.26 -18.21
C GLN A 109 25.11 -24.60 -17.21
N LEU A 110 23.93 -24.99 -17.72
CA LEU A 110 22.85 -25.50 -16.91
C LEU A 110 23.13 -26.96 -16.50
N SER A 111 23.21 -27.21 -15.21
CA SER A 111 23.41 -28.60 -14.68
C SER A 111 22.08 -29.30 -14.46
N SER A 112 21.10 -28.63 -13.85
CA SER A 112 19.76 -29.18 -13.62
C SER A 112 18.74 -28.10 -13.35
N THR A 113 17.47 -28.38 -13.72
CA THR A 113 16.30 -27.64 -13.27
C THR A 113 15.27 -28.59 -12.69
N GLN A 114 14.59 -28.16 -11.63
CA GLN A 114 13.56 -28.97 -10.98
C GLN A 114 12.41 -28.07 -10.55
N GLY A 115 11.20 -28.38 -11.00
CA GLY A 115 9.99 -27.76 -10.48
C GLY A 115 9.72 -28.21 -9.04
N LEU A 116 9.35 -27.27 -8.19
CA LEU A 116 8.95 -27.55 -6.83
C LEU A 116 7.42 -27.48 -6.68
N PRO A 117 6.84 -27.99 -5.59
CA PRO A 117 5.39 -27.91 -5.37
C PRO A 117 4.90 -26.46 -5.38
N VAL A 118 3.78 -26.23 -6.07
CA VAL A 118 3.14 -24.93 -6.15
C VAL A 118 2.54 -24.54 -4.80
N ILE A 119 2.73 -23.28 -4.40
CA ILE A 119 2.23 -22.76 -3.13
C ILE A 119 1.18 -21.69 -3.46
N THR A 120 -0.05 -21.89 -2.97
CA THR A 120 -1.12 -20.87 -3.11
C THR A 120 -1.10 -19.93 -1.92
N LYS A 121 -0.90 -18.63 -2.16
CA LYS A 121 -0.92 -17.59 -1.14
C LYS A 121 -1.52 -16.31 -1.70
N ASN A 122 -2.38 -15.65 -0.93
CA ASN A 122 -2.98 -14.36 -1.29
C ASN A 122 -3.64 -14.32 -2.69
N ASN A 123 -4.34 -15.39 -3.07
CA ASN A 123 -4.99 -15.54 -4.37
C ASN A 123 -4.04 -15.64 -5.59
N PHE A 124 -2.74 -15.88 -5.33
CA PHE A 124 -1.72 -16.16 -6.34
C PHE A 124 -1.14 -17.56 -6.14
N GLU A 125 -0.81 -18.19 -7.24
CA GLU A 125 -0.02 -19.40 -7.26
C GLU A 125 1.45 -19.01 -7.44
N HIS A 126 2.28 -19.41 -6.48
CA HIS A 126 3.72 -19.27 -6.50
C HIS A 126 4.30 -20.53 -7.11
N ILE A 127 5.05 -20.39 -8.18
CA ILE A 127 5.61 -21.49 -8.97
C ILE A 127 7.13 -21.49 -8.78
N PRO A 128 7.63 -22.16 -7.73
CA PRO A 128 9.05 -22.21 -7.47
C PRO A 128 9.74 -23.29 -8.32
N ILE A 129 10.95 -22.98 -8.78
CA ILE A 129 11.86 -23.95 -9.40
C ILE A 129 13.23 -23.85 -8.74
N ASN A 130 13.92 -24.97 -8.67
CA ASN A 130 15.33 -25.03 -8.25
C ASN A 130 16.22 -25.19 -9.48
N VAL A 131 17.25 -24.38 -9.57
CA VAL A 131 18.16 -24.28 -10.71
C VAL A 131 19.59 -24.47 -10.22
N ARG A 132 20.34 -25.32 -10.91
CA ARG A 132 21.78 -25.49 -10.69
C ARG A 132 22.52 -25.20 -11.97
N MET A 133 23.50 -24.31 -11.88
CA MET A 133 24.34 -23.91 -13.00
C MET A 133 25.80 -23.81 -12.61
N THR A 134 26.67 -23.80 -13.62
CA THR A 134 28.10 -23.51 -13.49
C THR A 134 28.46 -22.38 -14.45
N GLY A 135 29.40 -21.54 -14.04
CA GLY A 135 29.89 -20.40 -14.83
C GLY A 135 30.79 -19.50 -14.02
N THR A 136 31.33 -18.47 -14.65
CA THR A 136 32.13 -17.45 -13.97
C THR A 136 31.24 -16.44 -13.22
N SER A 137 31.86 -15.58 -12.41
CA SER A 137 31.13 -14.49 -11.74
C SER A 137 30.48 -13.50 -12.71
N GLU A 138 31.08 -13.30 -13.88
CA GLU A 138 30.53 -12.43 -14.94
C GLU A 138 29.27 -13.08 -15.54
N VAL A 139 29.35 -14.38 -15.87
CA VAL A 139 28.20 -15.14 -16.35
C VAL A 139 27.06 -15.12 -15.35
N LEU A 140 27.35 -15.31 -14.07
CA LEU A 140 26.33 -15.25 -13.02
C LEU A 140 25.65 -13.88 -12.97
N ARG A 141 26.41 -12.79 -13.01
CA ARG A 141 25.86 -11.43 -13.05
C ARG A 141 24.90 -11.25 -14.23
N ASP A 142 25.31 -11.68 -15.42
CA ASP A 142 24.54 -11.53 -16.63
C ASP A 142 23.25 -12.38 -16.62
N VAL A 143 23.31 -13.58 -16.06
CA VAL A 143 22.14 -14.43 -15.82
C VAL A 143 21.16 -13.78 -14.87
N LEU A 144 21.65 -13.28 -13.71
CA LEU A 144 20.81 -12.60 -12.72
C LEU A 144 20.15 -11.35 -13.30
N TYR A 145 20.89 -10.55 -14.05
CA TYR A 145 20.36 -9.38 -14.72
C TYR A 145 19.23 -9.72 -15.71
N LYS A 146 19.43 -10.77 -16.54
CA LYS A 146 18.41 -11.23 -17.49
C LYS A 146 17.16 -11.74 -16.79
N ILE A 147 17.32 -12.49 -15.69
CA ILE A 147 16.17 -12.98 -14.90
C ILE A 147 15.41 -11.84 -14.24
N GLU A 148 16.12 -10.86 -13.67
CA GLU A 148 15.52 -9.73 -12.97
C GLU A 148 14.77 -8.77 -13.91
N THR A 149 15.23 -8.66 -15.17
CA THR A 149 14.59 -7.83 -16.19
C THR A 149 13.58 -8.57 -17.06
N ALA A 150 13.38 -9.87 -16.80
CA ALA A 150 12.46 -10.69 -17.60
C ALA A 150 10.99 -10.41 -17.31
N THR A 151 10.17 -10.65 -18.31
CA THR A 151 8.71 -10.73 -18.20
C THR A 151 8.26 -12.13 -18.59
N PRO A 152 7.46 -12.82 -17.78
CA PRO A 152 6.84 -12.43 -16.50
C PRO A 152 7.85 -12.26 -15.36
N LEU A 153 7.41 -11.56 -14.30
CA LEU A 153 8.25 -11.28 -13.13
C LEU A 153 8.75 -12.56 -12.47
N VAL A 154 10.06 -12.65 -12.29
CA VAL A 154 10.73 -13.73 -11.59
C VAL A 154 11.45 -13.19 -10.37
N VAL A 155 11.24 -13.82 -9.23
CA VAL A 155 11.92 -13.48 -7.97
C VAL A 155 12.87 -14.60 -7.60
N ILE A 156 14.09 -14.26 -7.21
CA ILE A 156 15.06 -15.20 -6.66
C ILE A 156 14.91 -15.19 -5.15
N ASP A 157 14.52 -16.34 -4.57
CA ASP A 157 14.28 -16.49 -3.14
C ASP A 157 15.54 -16.90 -2.39
N GLN A 158 16.29 -17.87 -2.92
CA GLN A 158 17.52 -18.37 -2.32
C GLN A 158 18.60 -18.51 -3.38
N ILE A 159 19.83 -18.18 -3.00
CA ILE A 159 21.01 -18.38 -3.83
C ILE A 159 22.18 -18.90 -2.99
N ASP A 160 22.82 -19.98 -3.45
CA ASP A 160 24.03 -20.59 -2.87
C ASP A 160 25.12 -20.61 -3.94
N ILE A 161 26.21 -19.92 -3.67
CA ILE A 161 27.33 -19.77 -4.61
C ILE A 161 28.57 -20.41 -3.98
N ARG A 162 29.14 -21.39 -4.67
CA ARG A 162 30.36 -22.09 -4.23
C ARG A 162 31.42 -22.03 -5.30
N PRO A 163 32.68 -21.70 -4.96
CA PRO A 163 33.78 -21.83 -5.90
C PRO A 163 34.03 -23.29 -6.23
N MET A 164 34.23 -23.56 -7.52
CA MET A 164 34.66 -24.90 -7.94
C MET A 164 36.15 -25.08 -7.66
N ARG A 165 36.49 -26.25 -7.12
CA ARG A 165 37.90 -26.59 -6.91
C ARG A 165 38.58 -26.76 -8.25
N GLY A 166 39.75 -26.15 -8.40
CA GLY A 166 40.60 -26.33 -9.57
C GLY A 166 41.01 -27.76 -9.80
N ILE A 167 41.34 -28.05 -11.03
CA ILE A 167 41.83 -29.41 -11.44
C ILE A 167 43.28 -29.54 -11.04
N ARG A 168 43.63 -30.63 -10.35
CA ARG A 168 45.01 -30.94 -10.03
C ARG A 168 45.72 -31.42 -11.31
N ASN A 169 46.72 -30.66 -11.73
CA ASN A 169 47.58 -31.05 -12.83
C ASN A 169 48.43 -32.29 -12.41
N HIS A 170 48.26 -33.38 -13.09
CA HIS A 170 48.94 -34.63 -12.77
C HIS A 170 50.45 -34.59 -12.97
N LEU A 171 50.97 -33.66 -13.80
CA LEU A 171 52.42 -33.51 -14.08
C LEU A 171 53.10 -32.56 -13.10
N THR A 172 52.47 -31.46 -12.75
CA THR A 172 53.09 -30.44 -11.90
C THR A 172 52.64 -30.53 -10.44
N HIS A 173 51.68 -31.37 -10.13
CA HIS A 173 51.03 -31.50 -8.81
C HIS A 173 50.39 -30.20 -8.27
N HIS A 174 50.38 -29.13 -9.06
CA HIS A 174 49.73 -27.89 -8.74
C HIS A 174 48.23 -28.00 -8.99
N ILE A 175 47.46 -27.28 -8.18
CA ILE A 175 46.02 -27.11 -8.39
C ILE A 175 45.87 -25.80 -9.19
N ASP A 176 45.46 -25.91 -10.45
CA ASP A 176 45.13 -24.76 -11.26
C ASP A 176 43.81 -24.20 -10.73
N SER A 177 43.81 -22.93 -10.30
CA SER A 177 42.59 -22.29 -9.77
C SER A 177 41.52 -22.17 -10.87
N SER A 178 40.35 -22.70 -10.61
CA SER A 178 39.21 -22.52 -11.47
C SER A 178 38.49 -21.19 -11.11
N ASN A 179 38.21 -20.37 -12.10
CA ASN A 179 37.34 -19.20 -11.92
C ASN A 179 35.86 -19.55 -12.00
N GLU A 180 35.54 -20.86 -12.07
CA GLU A 180 34.18 -21.33 -12.16
C GLU A 180 33.51 -21.40 -10.79
N LEU A 181 32.25 -21.08 -10.79
CA LEU A 181 31.33 -21.12 -9.65
C LEU A 181 30.29 -22.23 -9.91
N SER A 182 29.98 -22.98 -8.88
CA SER A 182 28.76 -23.80 -8.83
C SER A 182 27.69 -22.99 -8.11
N VAL A 183 26.63 -22.67 -8.81
CA VAL A 183 25.55 -21.86 -8.30
C VAL A 183 24.27 -22.67 -8.24
N ASN A 184 23.62 -22.65 -7.09
CA ASN A 184 22.30 -23.21 -6.90
C ASN A 184 21.36 -22.10 -6.43
N PHE A 185 20.24 -21.87 -7.12
CA PHE A 185 19.28 -20.85 -6.73
C PHE A 185 17.85 -21.32 -6.95
N GLN A 186 16.96 -20.77 -6.13
CA GLN A 186 15.52 -20.96 -6.27
C GLN A 186 14.93 -19.72 -6.91
N ALA A 187 14.28 -19.89 -8.05
CA ALA A 187 13.52 -18.84 -8.74
C ALA A 187 12.03 -19.12 -8.65
N MET A 188 11.24 -18.07 -8.58
CA MET A 188 9.79 -18.17 -8.40
C MET A 188 9.09 -17.22 -9.35
N SER A 189 8.12 -17.75 -10.09
CA SER A 189 7.17 -16.96 -10.88
C SER A 189 5.79 -16.95 -10.23
N PHE A 190 4.92 -16.05 -10.67
CA PHE A 190 3.60 -15.85 -10.10
C PHE A 190 2.53 -15.98 -11.16
N MET A 191 1.46 -16.68 -10.82
CA MET A 191 0.27 -16.81 -11.64
C MET A 191 -0.97 -16.44 -10.82
N LYS A 192 -1.95 -15.83 -11.48
CA LYS A 192 -3.24 -15.60 -10.83
C LYS A 192 -3.98 -16.94 -10.72
N LYS A 193 -4.49 -17.25 -9.53
CA LYS A 193 -5.32 -18.45 -9.36
C LYS A 193 -6.50 -18.39 -10.33
N PRO A 194 -6.73 -19.41 -11.15
CA PRO A 194 -7.92 -19.46 -12.00
C PRO A 194 -9.18 -19.38 -11.13
N ALA A 195 -10.13 -18.57 -11.56
CA ALA A 195 -11.44 -18.54 -10.91
C ALA A 195 -12.11 -19.89 -11.10
N ALA A 196 -12.45 -20.56 -9.99
CA ALA A 196 -13.17 -21.82 -10.00
C ALA A 196 -14.62 -21.64 -10.46
#